data_5c2ea8d544a53b4195e11266b8be3e6c
#
_entry.id   5c2ea8d544a53b4195e11266b8be3e6c
#
_cell.length_a   1.000
_cell.length_b   1.000
_cell.length_c   1.000
_cell.angle_alpha   90.00
_cell.angle_beta   90.00
_cell.angle_gamma   90.00
#
_symmetry.space_group_name_H-M   'P 1'
#
loop_
_entity.id
_entity.type
_entity.pdbx_description
1 polymer ?
#
loop_
_entity_poly.entity_id
_entity_poly.type
_entity_poly.pdbx_seq_one_letter_code
_entity_poly.pdbx_strand_id
1 'polypeptide(L)'
;ACDVYRPAAITQLQVNGEKQGVEVFTMGDKQSPVDIAKAAVAHAKANQQNVVIIDTAGRLHVDEDMMQELADIKANIEVDATVLVAQTFAEKVGIDGVILTKMDGDTRGGAALSIKSVTGKPILYVGMGEKLSDLEQFYPERMASRILGMGDVMSLIEKAEAAVDQEAAQEMSKKLKKMDFDFNDYLTSLEQMNKMGGISSILNMLPGVGSKMKDV
;
A
#
# COMPACT_ATOMS: atom_id res chain seq x y z
N ALA A 1 0.94 8.29 -17.23
CA ALA A 1 1.22 6.89 -17.59
C ALA A 1 2.39 6.83 -18.55
N CYS A 2 3.56 6.38 -18.09
CA CYS A 2 4.76 6.20 -18.91
C CYS A 2 5.13 4.73 -19.10
N ASP A 3 4.37 3.78 -18.56
CA ASP A 3 4.52 2.36 -18.91
C ASP A 3 3.82 2.07 -20.24
N VAL A 4 4.55 2.28 -21.32
CA VAL A 4 4.06 2.08 -22.69
C VAL A 4 4.31 0.66 -23.21
N TYR A 5 5.04 -0.16 -22.46
CA TYR A 5 5.47 -1.49 -22.90
C TYR A 5 4.46 -2.60 -22.57
N ARG A 6 3.62 -2.38 -21.55
CA ARG A 6 2.57 -3.33 -21.19
C ARG A 6 1.21 -2.86 -21.72
N PRO A 7 0.55 -3.63 -22.61
CA PRO A 7 -0.68 -3.17 -23.27
C PRO A 7 -1.81 -2.74 -22.34
N ALA A 8 -1.91 -3.37 -21.15
CA ALA A 8 -2.96 -3.09 -20.18
C ALA A 8 -2.58 -2.04 -19.13
N ALA A 9 -1.32 -1.60 -19.03
CA ALA A 9 -0.84 -0.74 -17.95
C ALA A 9 -1.53 0.63 -17.96
N ILE A 10 -1.63 1.25 -19.12
CA ILE A 10 -2.29 2.55 -19.29
C ILE A 10 -3.75 2.48 -18.88
N THR A 11 -4.49 1.49 -19.38
CA THR A 11 -5.91 1.30 -19.05
C THR A 11 -6.11 1.00 -17.57
N GLN A 12 -5.24 0.18 -16.99
CA GLN A 12 -5.29 -0.14 -15.55
C GLN A 12 -5.09 1.11 -14.69
N LEU A 13 -4.12 1.95 -15.07
CA LEU A 13 -3.87 3.20 -14.35
C LEU A 13 -5.04 4.16 -14.49
N GLN A 14 -5.64 4.27 -15.68
CA GLN A 14 -6.84 5.10 -15.90
C GLN A 14 -8.02 4.67 -15.04
N VAL A 15 -8.33 3.36 -15.00
CA VAL A 15 -9.41 2.82 -14.15
C VAL A 15 -9.16 3.09 -12.66
N ASN A 16 -7.91 2.95 -12.22
CA ASN A 16 -7.57 3.24 -10.82
C ASN A 16 -7.61 4.74 -10.50
N GLY A 17 -7.15 5.59 -11.42
CA GLY A 17 -7.25 7.04 -11.29
C GLY A 17 -8.71 7.50 -11.19
N GLU A 18 -9.58 6.99 -12.06
CA GLU A 18 -11.01 7.29 -12.05
C GLU A 18 -11.65 6.91 -10.70
N LYS A 19 -11.35 5.71 -10.17
CA LYS A 19 -11.84 5.27 -8.85
C LYS A 19 -11.39 6.17 -7.70
N GLN A 20 -10.25 6.82 -7.82
CA GLN A 20 -9.67 7.71 -6.80
C GLN A 20 -9.98 9.20 -7.08
N GLY A 21 -10.68 9.52 -8.17
CA GLY A 21 -10.91 10.90 -8.57
C GLY A 21 -9.63 11.64 -8.99
N VAL A 22 -8.62 10.92 -9.46
CA VAL A 22 -7.33 11.46 -9.90
C VAL A 22 -7.23 11.38 -11.42
N GLU A 23 -6.91 12.52 -12.06
CA GLU A 23 -6.70 12.60 -13.51
C GLU A 23 -5.49 11.76 -13.91
N VAL A 24 -5.62 10.96 -14.98
CA VAL A 24 -4.53 10.19 -15.57
C VAL A 24 -4.20 10.72 -16.95
N PHE A 25 -3.06 11.40 -17.04
CA PHE A 25 -2.54 11.88 -18.31
C PHE A 25 -1.88 10.74 -19.10
N THR A 26 -2.19 10.62 -20.39
CA THR A 26 -1.59 9.64 -21.32
C THR A 26 -1.50 10.20 -22.73
N MET A 27 -0.49 9.76 -23.48
CA MET A 27 -0.34 10.02 -24.90
C MET A 27 -0.39 8.71 -25.72
N GLY A 28 -0.93 7.63 -25.11
CA GLY A 28 -0.93 6.31 -25.72
C GLY A 28 0.44 5.61 -25.60
N ASP A 29 0.63 4.59 -26.41
CA ASP A 29 1.79 3.67 -26.35
C ASP A 29 2.85 3.92 -27.45
N LYS A 30 2.68 4.98 -28.28
CA LYS A 30 3.55 5.25 -29.42
C LYS A 30 4.58 6.36 -29.16
N GLN A 31 4.46 7.06 -28.07
CA GLN A 31 5.37 8.14 -27.68
C GLN A 31 6.43 7.65 -26.71
N SER A 32 7.59 8.32 -26.69
CA SER A 32 8.63 7.97 -25.73
C SER A 32 8.20 8.31 -24.29
N PRO A 33 8.56 7.50 -23.29
CA PRO A 33 8.27 7.81 -21.87
C PRO A 33 8.79 9.18 -21.43
N VAL A 34 9.92 9.62 -21.97
CA VAL A 34 10.49 10.96 -21.70
C VAL A 34 9.58 12.07 -22.21
N ASP A 35 9.05 11.93 -23.43
CA ASP A 35 8.15 12.94 -24.02
C ASP A 35 6.81 12.97 -23.28
N ILE A 36 6.29 11.80 -22.90
CA ILE A 36 5.07 11.70 -22.09
C ILE A 36 5.29 12.39 -20.74
N ALA A 37 6.42 12.17 -20.07
CA ALA A 37 6.74 12.78 -18.79
C ALA A 37 6.82 14.32 -18.90
N LYS A 38 7.50 14.85 -19.91
CA LYS A 38 7.56 16.30 -20.20
C LYS A 38 6.16 16.89 -20.43
N ALA A 39 5.38 16.24 -21.27
CA ALA A 39 4.03 16.69 -21.58
C ALA A 39 3.11 16.63 -20.35
N ALA A 40 3.23 15.59 -19.52
CA ALA A 40 2.48 15.46 -18.26
C ALA A 40 2.79 16.60 -17.28
N VAL A 41 4.06 16.95 -17.10
CA VAL A 41 4.47 18.08 -16.24
C VAL A 41 3.95 19.41 -16.80
N ALA A 42 4.03 19.62 -18.12
CA ALA A 42 3.48 20.82 -18.77
C ALA A 42 1.94 20.90 -18.58
N HIS A 43 1.24 19.80 -18.78
CA HIS A 43 -0.20 19.68 -18.57
C HIS A 43 -0.59 20.01 -17.13
N ALA A 44 0.10 19.44 -16.13
CA ALA A 44 -0.13 19.69 -14.73
C ALA A 44 0.05 21.17 -14.37
N LYS A 45 1.12 21.80 -14.86
CA LYS A 45 1.37 23.25 -14.66
C LYS A 45 0.26 24.11 -15.25
N ALA A 46 -0.21 23.77 -16.48
CA ALA A 46 -1.30 24.49 -17.13
C ALA A 46 -2.64 24.38 -16.41
N ASN A 47 -2.87 23.23 -15.75
CA ASN A 47 -4.10 22.94 -14.97
C ASN A 47 -3.96 23.23 -13.48
N GLN A 48 -2.90 23.90 -13.05
CA GLN A 48 -2.65 24.26 -11.64
C GLN A 48 -2.61 23.04 -10.68
N GLN A 49 -2.19 21.89 -11.19
CA GLN A 49 -1.95 20.70 -10.38
C GLN A 49 -0.58 20.82 -9.72
N ASN A 50 -0.51 20.55 -8.43
CA ASN A 50 0.69 20.72 -7.61
C ASN A 50 1.48 19.43 -7.38
N VAL A 51 0.94 18.28 -7.78
CA VAL A 51 1.61 16.97 -7.67
C VAL A 51 1.46 16.21 -8.97
N VAL A 52 2.56 15.64 -9.48
CA VAL A 52 2.59 14.74 -10.63
C VAL A 52 3.26 13.45 -10.22
N ILE A 53 2.58 12.33 -10.39
CA ILE A 53 3.14 10.99 -10.16
C ILE A 53 3.38 10.36 -11.54
N ILE A 54 4.63 10.00 -11.81
CA ILE A 54 5.01 9.35 -13.07
C ILE A 54 5.15 7.86 -12.84
N ASP A 55 4.21 7.09 -13.42
CA ASP A 55 4.24 5.64 -13.41
C ASP A 55 5.09 5.14 -14.57
N THR A 56 6.17 4.44 -14.27
CA THR A 56 7.13 3.91 -15.23
C THR A 56 7.05 2.40 -15.32
N ALA A 57 7.53 1.83 -16.41
CA ALA A 57 7.55 0.39 -16.59
C ALA A 57 8.38 -0.32 -15.51
N GLY A 58 7.80 -1.37 -14.93
CA GLY A 58 8.49 -2.26 -14.00
C GLY A 58 8.88 -3.57 -14.67
N ARG A 59 10.09 -4.09 -14.40
CA ARG A 59 10.53 -5.41 -14.83
C ARG A 59 11.26 -6.17 -13.74
N LEU A 60 11.28 -7.51 -13.88
CA LEU A 60 11.89 -8.43 -12.90
C LEU A 60 13.42 -8.47 -12.99
N HIS A 61 14.01 -7.98 -14.08
CA HIS A 61 15.46 -7.97 -14.30
C HIS A 61 15.95 -6.56 -14.59
N VAL A 62 17.17 -6.27 -14.17
CA VAL A 62 17.84 -4.99 -14.46
C VAL A 62 18.16 -4.96 -15.96
N ASP A 63 17.34 -4.24 -16.70
CA ASP A 63 17.51 -3.97 -18.11
C ASP A 63 18.25 -2.62 -18.23
N GLU A 64 19.40 -2.61 -18.88
CA GLU A 64 20.21 -1.40 -19.03
C GLU A 64 19.48 -0.30 -19.79
N ASP A 65 18.69 -0.66 -20.81
CA ASP A 65 17.92 0.30 -21.61
C ASP A 65 16.85 0.99 -20.75
N MET A 66 16.18 0.24 -19.87
CA MET A 66 15.21 0.82 -18.94
C MET A 66 15.83 1.71 -17.88
N MET A 67 17.03 1.35 -17.41
CA MET A 67 17.76 2.19 -16.46
C MET A 67 18.18 3.50 -17.11
N GLN A 68 18.56 3.46 -18.40
CA GLN A 68 18.87 4.66 -19.16
C GLN A 68 17.62 5.52 -19.38
N GLU A 69 16.46 4.90 -19.68
CA GLU A 69 15.19 5.61 -19.81
C GLU A 69 14.80 6.37 -18.53
N LEU A 70 14.95 5.73 -17.36
CA LEU A 70 14.71 6.40 -16.07
C LEU A 70 15.70 7.56 -15.84
N ALA A 71 16.97 7.38 -16.19
CA ALA A 71 17.97 8.45 -16.12
C ALA A 71 17.61 9.60 -17.07
N ASP A 72 17.14 9.30 -18.27
CA ASP A 72 16.72 10.28 -19.27
C ASP A 72 15.46 11.04 -18.81
N ILE A 73 14.49 10.38 -18.21
CA ILE A 73 13.35 11.04 -17.59
C ILE A 73 13.83 12.01 -16.50
N LYS A 74 14.69 11.57 -15.58
CA LYS A 74 15.24 12.41 -14.51
C LYS A 74 16.07 13.58 -15.02
N ALA A 75 16.76 13.42 -16.14
CA ALA A 75 17.54 14.49 -16.74
C ALA A 75 16.69 15.55 -17.46
N ASN A 76 15.46 15.20 -17.84
CA ASN A 76 14.59 16.04 -18.66
C ASN A 76 13.44 16.71 -17.92
N ILE A 77 13.15 16.27 -16.70
CA ILE A 77 12.15 16.88 -15.80
C ILE A 77 12.75 17.04 -14.41
N GLU A 78 12.26 18.02 -13.68
CA GLU A 78 12.61 18.19 -12.26
C GLU A 78 11.87 17.14 -11.44
N VAL A 79 12.61 16.30 -10.71
CA VAL A 79 12.09 15.18 -9.91
C VAL A 79 12.40 15.42 -8.44
N ASP A 80 11.37 15.63 -7.64
CA ASP A 80 11.50 15.85 -6.19
C ASP A 80 11.81 14.55 -5.44
N ALA A 81 11.21 13.42 -5.87
CA ALA A 81 11.40 12.13 -5.23
C ALA A 81 11.29 10.98 -6.22
N THR A 82 12.13 9.98 -6.04
CA THR A 82 12.09 8.71 -6.79
C THR A 82 11.77 7.59 -5.81
N VAL A 83 10.63 6.91 -6.02
CA VAL A 83 10.14 5.85 -5.14
C VAL A 83 10.21 4.51 -5.85
N LEU A 84 10.86 3.55 -5.23
CA LEU A 84 10.90 2.17 -5.70
C LEU A 84 9.67 1.42 -5.17
N VAL A 85 8.84 0.90 -6.07
CA VAL A 85 7.76 -0.02 -5.73
C VAL A 85 8.24 -1.43 -6.07
N ALA A 86 8.54 -2.24 -5.06
CA ALA A 86 9.19 -3.53 -5.28
C ALA A 86 8.69 -4.63 -4.36
N GLN A 87 8.75 -5.85 -4.90
CA GLN A 87 8.80 -7.08 -4.13
C GLN A 87 10.26 -7.57 -4.00
N THR A 88 11.12 -7.19 -4.94
CA THR A 88 12.53 -7.55 -5.03
C THR A 88 13.34 -6.39 -5.62
N PHE A 89 14.62 -6.36 -5.41
CA PHE A 89 15.58 -5.30 -5.39
C PHE A 89 16.12 -4.79 -6.76
N ALA A 90 16.45 -3.47 -6.86
CA ALA A 90 17.27 -2.87 -7.92
C ALA A 90 18.27 -1.84 -7.36
N GLU A 91 19.56 -2.09 -7.54
CA GLU A 91 20.67 -1.34 -6.93
C GLU A 91 21.08 -0.01 -7.60
N LYS A 92 20.69 0.26 -8.84
CA LYS A 92 21.35 1.27 -9.70
C LYS A 92 20.65 2.62 -9.84
N VAL A 93 19.42 2.77 -9.37
CA VAL A 93 18.70 4.07 -9.46
C VAL A 93 18.81 4.81 -8.13
N GLY A 94 19.19 6.09 -8.17
CA GLY A 94 19.13 6.93 -6.97
C GLY A 94 17.67 7.05 -6.51
N ILE A 95 17.26 6.20 -5.56
CA ILE A 95 15.93 6.17 -4.95
C ILE A 95 15.92 6.96 -3.64
N ASP A 96 14.79 7.56 -3.32
CA ASP A 96 14.59 8.33 -2.10
C ASP A 96 13.78 7.56 -1.06
N GLY A 97 12.95 6.61 -1.49
CA GLY A 97 12.15 5.77 -0.61
C GLY A 97 11.69 4.49 -1.31
N VAL A 98 11.11 3.59 -0.53
CA VAL A 98 10.65 2.27 -0.99
C VAL A 98 9.20 2.04 -0.56
N ILE A 99 8.39 1.48 -1.45
CA ILE A 99 7.09 0.91 -1.14
C ILE A 99 7.21 -0.60 -1.34
N LEU A 100 6.93 -1.37 -0.28
CA LEU A 100 6.93 -2.83 -0.34
C LEU A 100 5.54 -3.36 -0.66
N THR A 101 5.45 -4.26 -1.62
CA THR A 101 4.19 -4.93 -1.98
C THR A 101 4.21 -6.40 -1.56
N LYS A 102 3.03 -7.00 -1.48
CA LYS A 102 2.82 -8.44 -1.15
C LYS A 102 3.38 -8.83 0.23
N MET A 103 3.26 -7.92 1.19
CA MET A 103 3.71 -8.18 2.57
C MET A 103 2.75 -9.07 3.36
N ASP A 104 1.57 -9.35 2.83
CA ASP A 104 0.61 -10.34 3.31
C ASP A 104 1.19 -11.76 3.32
N GLY A 105 2.06 -12.08 2.35
CA GLY A 105 2.79 -13.36 2.27
C GLY A 105 4.07 -13.43 3.10
N ASP A 106 4.62 -12.29 3.53
CA ASP A 106 5.87 -12.23 4.32
C ASP A 106 5.58 -12.16 5.82
N THR A 107 5.23 -13.30 6.40
CA THR A 107 4.86 -13.41 7.83
C THR A 107 5.98 -13.03 8.80
N ARG A 108 7.24 -12.99 8.33
CA ARG A 108 8.42 -12.69 9.17
C ARG A 108 9.12 -11.38 8.81
N GLY A 109 8.59 -10.59 7.86
CA GLY A 109 9.16 -9.30 7.48
C GLY A 109 10.58 -9.38 6.88
N GLY A 110 10.99 -10.54 6.35
CA GLY A 110 12.33 -10.75 5.80
C GLY A 110 12.64 -9.84 4.62
N ALA A 111 11.64 -9.58 3.76
CA ALA A 111 11.77 -8.67 2.63
C ALA A 111 12.07 -7.24 3.11
N ALA A 112 11.42 -6.76 4.17
CA ALA A 112 11.64 -5.43 4.71
C ALA A 112 13.06 -5.26 5.24
N LEU A 113 13.57 -6.24 5.99
CA LEU A 113 14.94 -6.22 6.51
C LEU A 113 15.97 -6.25 5.39
N SER A 114 15.80 -7.13 4.39
CA SER A 114 16.71 -7.26 3.26
C SER A 114 16.77 -5.98 2.44
N ILE A 115 15.62 -5.41 2.08
CA ILE A 115 15.57 -4.17 1.30
C ILE A 115 16.16 -3.00 2.09
N LYS A 116 15.84 -2.87 3.37
CA LYS A 116 16.41 -1.83 4.22
C LYS A 116 17.93 -1.95 4.33
N SER A 117 18.45 -3.17 4.49
CA SER A 117 19.89 -3.43 4.60
C SER A 117 20.63 -3.07 3.31
N VAL A 118 20.06 -3.41 2.16
CA VAL A 118 20.73 -3.21 0.87
C VAL A 118 20.57 -1.78 0.36
N THR A 119 19.37 -1.19 0.45
CA THR A 119 19.14 0.17 -0.07
C THR A 119 19.58 1.27 0.88
N GLY A 120 19.59 1.01 2.18
CA GLY A 120 19.74 2.04 3.20
C GLY A 120 18.60 3.07 3.23
N LYS A 121 17.64 2.99 2.30
CA LYS A 121 16.56 3.98 2.13
C LYS A 121 15.36 3.69 3.04
N PRO A 122 14.55 4.70 3.38
CA PRO A 122 13.35 4.49 4.18
C PRO A 122 12.30 3.68 3.40
N ILE A 123 11.63 2.78 4.11
CA ILE A 123 10.38 2.18 3.63
C ILE A 123 9.28 3.17 4.00
N LEU A 124 8.47 3.57 3.03
CA LEU A 124 7.43 4.58 3.20
C LEU A 124 6.07 3.91 3.45
N TYR A 125 5.73 2.94 2.62
CA TYR A 125 4.45 2.23 2.66
C TYR A 125 4.64 0.73 2.45
N VAL A 126 3.63 -0.03 2.88
CA VAL A 126 3.55 -1.48 2.68
C VAL A 126 2.17 -1.86 2.13
N GLY A 127 2.14 -2.70 1.12
CA GLY A 127 0.92 -3.31 0.58
C GLY A 127 0.67 -4.65 1.28
N MET A 128 -0.43 -4.72 2.01
CA MET A 128 -0.84 -5.89 2.79
C MET A 128 -1.90 -6.73 2.09
N GLY A 129 -2.24 -6.41 0.85
CA GLY A 129 -3.22 -7.10 0.04
C GLY A 129 -3.36 -6.47 -1.35
N GLU A 130 -4.46 -6.77 -2.03
CA GLU A 130 -4.69 -6.36 -3.44
C GLU A 130 -5.57 -5.11 -3.58
N LYS A 131 -6.21 -4.66 -2.51
CA LYS A 131 -7.10 -3.49 -2.54
C LYS A 131 -6.32 -2.21 -2.28
N LEU A 132 -6.84 -1.09 -2.76
CA LEU A 132 -6.26 0.23 -2.48
C LEU A 132 -6.25 0.56 -0.97
N SER A 133 -7.25 0.05 -0.24
CA SER A 133 -7.32 0.14 1.23
C SER A 133 -6.25 -0.66 1.97
N ASP A 134 -5.56 -1.57 1.28
CA ASP A 134 -4.55 -2.44 1.89
C ASP A 134 -3.14 -1.84 1.80
N LEU A 135 -3.02 -0.59 1.34
CA LEU A 135 -1.79 0.19 1.38
C LEU A 135 -1.71 0.91 2.73
N GLU A 136 -0.75 0.53 3.55
CA GLU A 136 -0.55 1.09 4.90
C GLU A 136 0.78 1.84 4.97
N GLN A 137 0.86 2.88 5.80
CA GLN A 137 2.12 3.53 6.12
C GLN A 137 3.04 2.55 6.86
N PHE A 138 4.33 2.59 6.56
CA PHE A 138 5.30 1.70 7.23
C PHE A 138 5.69 2.26 8.60
N TYR A 139 5.48 1.44 9.62
CA TYR A 139 5.92 1.72 11.00
C TYR A 139 6.96 0.69 11.42
N PRO A 140 8.26 1.08 11.56
CA PRO A 140 9.35 0.16 11.90
C PRO A 140 9.10 -0.65 13.18
N GLU A 141 8.52 -0.02 14.19
CA GLU A 141 8.24 -0.65 15.49
C GLU A 141 7.20 -1.77 15.39
N ARG A 142 6.15 -1.54 14.57
CA ARG A 142 5.12 -2.58 14.30
C ARG A 142 5.72 -3.75 13.54
N MET A 143 6.54 -3.46 12.55
CA MET A 143 7.23 -4.52 11.79
C MET A 143 8.18 -5.32 12.68
N ALA A 144 8.94 -4.64 13.54
CA ALA A 144 9.81 -5.31 14.52
C ALA A 144 9.01 -6.21 15.47
N SER A 145 7.88 -5.74 15.98
CA SER A 145 6.99 -6.52 16.84
C SER A 145 6.44 -7.77 16.13
N ARG A 146 6.06 -7.63 14.85
CA ARG A 146 5.62 -8.77 14.02
C ARG A 146 6.74 -9.79 13.80
N ILE A 147 7.96 -9.33 13.48
CA ILE A 147 9.14 -10.19 13.29
C ILE A 147 9.46 -10.98 14.57
N LEU A 148 9.35 -10.33 15.73
CA LEU A 148 9.60 -10.94 17.04
C LEU A 148 8.44 -11.82 17.54
N GLY A 149 7.36 -11.94 16.76
CA GLY A 149 6.19 -12.74 17.14
C GLY A 149 5.34 -12.15 18.28
N MET A 150 5.54 -10.86 18.60
CA MET A 150 4.77 -10.15 19.62
C MET A 150 3.39 -9.68 19.12
N GLY A 151 3.08 -9.90 17.84
CA GLY A 151 1.85 -9.44 17.21
C GLY A 151 1.86 -7.94 16.89
N ASP A 152 0.80 -7.49 16.23
CA ASP A 152 0.61 -6.06 15.90
C ASP A 152 -0.63 -5.53 16.65
N VAL A 153 -0.48 -5.40 17.96
CA VAL A 153 -1.57 -4.96 18.85
C VAL A 153 -2.01 -3.53 18.54
N MET A 154 -1.10 -2.66 18.10
CA MET A 154 -1.43 -1.27 17.77
C MET A 154 -2.32 -1.17 16.52
N SER A 155 -2.00 -1.90 15.46
CA SER A 155 -2.88 -1.98 14.28
C SER A 155 -4.25 -2.58 14.61
N LEU A 156 -4.32 -3.51 15.56
CA LEU A 156 -5.59 -4.05 16.05
C LEU A 156 -6.42 -2.98 16.78
N ILE A 157 -5.78 -2.19 17.63
CA ILE A 157 -6.44 -1.10 18.36
C ILE A 157 -6.96 -0.04 17.37
N GLU A 158 -6.13 0.39 16.42
CA GLU A 158 -6.53 1.38 15.40
C GLU A 158 -7.68 0.89 14.52
N LYS A 159 -7.65 -0.38 14.09
CA LYS A 159 -8.76 -0.98 13.33
C LYS A 159 -10.02 -1.10 14.17
N ALA A 160 -9.88 -1.41 15.45
CA ALA A 160 -11.01 -1.42 16.39
C ALA A 160 -11.58 -0.02 16.57
N GLU A 161 -10.76 0.98 16.79
CA GLU A 161 -11.19 2.38 16.93
C GLU A 161 -11.87 2.92 15.66
N ALA A 162 -11.32 2.59 14.48
CA ALA A 162 -11.91 3.00 13.19
C ALA A 162 -13.23 2.29 12.85
N ALA A 163 -13.41 1.07 13.35
CA ALA A 163 -14.62 0.26 13.08
C ALA A 163 -15.73 0.45 14.12
N VAL A 164 -15.39 0.96 15.30
CA VAL A 164 -16.34 1.13 16.41
C VAL A 164 -16.99 2.51 16.29
N ASP A 165 -18.28 2.51 15.98
CA ASP A 165 -19.14 3.65 16.24
C ASP A 165 -19.21 3.85 17.77
N GLN A 166 -18.62 4.92 18.27
CA GLN A 166 -18.51 5.18 19.72
C GLN A 166 -19.90 5.25 20.38
N GLU A 167 -20.92 5.73 19.68
CA GLU A 167 -22.27 5.78 20.21
C GLU A 167 -22.86 4.36 20.32
N ALA A 168 -22.71 3.54 19.28
CA ALA A 168 -23.17 2.14 19.31
C ALA A 168 -22.46 1.31 20.36
N ALA A 169 -21.15 1.52 20.56
CA ALA A 169 -20.38 0.84 21.61
C ALA A 169 -20.82 1.22 23.03
N GLN A 170 -21.15 2.50 23.26
CA GLN A 170 -21.67 2.96 24.55
C GLN A 170 -23.07 2.43 24.82
N GLU A 171 -23.95 2.37 23.83
CA GLU A 171 -25.27 1.76 23.96
C GLU A 171 -25.18 0.26 24.26
N MET A 172 -24.32 -0.47 23.55
CA MET A 172 -24.09 -1.88 23.76
C MET A 172 -23.54 -2.16 25.17
N SER A 173 -22.60 -1.34 25.63
CA SER A 173 -22.08 -1.43 27.01
C SER A 173 -23.18 -1.18 28.06
N LYS A 174 -24.10 -0.25 27.81
CA LYS A 174 -25.25 0.02 28.71
C LYS A 174 -26.24 -1.16 28.73
N LYS A 175 -26.51 -1.78 27.56
CA LYS A 175 -27.40 -2.94 27.43
C LYS A 175 -26.82 -4.17 28.09
N LEU A 176 -25.50 -4.43 27.92
CA LEU A 176 -24.79 -5.52 28.62
C LEU A 176 -24.86 -5.37 30.13
N LYS A 177 -24.65 -4.17 30.66
CA LYS A 177 -24.74 -3.89 32.12
C LYS A 177 -26.15 -4.09 32.67
N LYS A 178 -27.19 -3.89 31.84
CA LYS A 178 -28.58 -4.07 32.20
C LYS A 178 -29.10 -5.49 31.97
N MET A 179 -28.27 -6.40 31.44
CA MET A 179 -28.66 -7.76 30.99
C MET A 179 -29.80 -7.75 29.97
N ASP A 180 -29.89 -6.71 29.14
CA ASP A 180 -30.92 -6.50 28.09
C ASP A 180 -30.31 -6.65 26.72
N PHE A 181 -29.61 -7.77 26.51
CA PHE A 181 -28.90 -8.09 25.25
C PHE A 181 -29.77 -9.05 24.43
N ASP A 182 -30.19 -8.60 23.25
CA ASP A 182 -31.06 -9.38 22.36
C ASP A 182 -30.35 -9.90 21.11
N PHE A 183 -31.10 -10.63 20.26
CA PHE A 183 -30.60 -11.18 19.00
C PHE A 183 -30.17 -10.10 17.97
N ASN A 184 -30.78 -8.92 18.00
CA ASN A 184 -30.41 -7.82 17.11
C ASN A 184 -29.07 -7.23 17.54
N ASP A 185 -28.84 -7.14 18.85
CA ASP A 185 -27.56 -6.70 19.39
C ASP A 185 -26.44 -7.69 19.04
N TYR A 186 -26.75 -9.00 19.01
CA TYR A 186 -25.82 -10.03 18.55
C TYR A 186 -25.49 -9.90 17.05
N LEU A 187 -26.48 -9.66 16.20
CA LEU A 187 -26.28 -9.42 14.76
C LEU A 187 -25.44 -8.16 14.52
N THR A 188 -25.71 -7.07 15.23
CA THR A 188 -24.94 -5.84 15.17
C THR A 188 -23.47 -6.07 15.56
N SER A 189 -23.22 -6.87 16.61
CA SER A 189 -21.87 -7.27 17.00
C SER A 189 -21.15 -8.05 15.93
N LEU A 190 -21.81 -8.99 15.25
CA LEU A 190 -21.23 -9.76 14.14
C LEU A 190 -20.93 -8.87 12.94
N GLU A 191 -21.80 -7.92 12.61
CA GLU A 191 -21.55 -6.96 11.54
C GLU A 191 -20.35 -6.05 11.83
N GLN A 192 -20.22 -5.59 13.07
CA GLN A 192 -19.03 -4.82 13.50
C GLN A 192 -17.76 -5.66 13.42
N MET A 193 -17.79 -6.92 13.87
CA MET A 193 -16.65 -7.84 13.73
C MET A 193 -16.28 -8.07 12.25
N ASN A 194 -17.25 -8.18 11.36
CA ASN A 194 -17.00 -8.30 9.91
C ASN A 194 -16.38 -7.03 9.32
N LYS A 195 -16.80 -5.84 9.76
CA LYS A 195 -16.18 -4.55 9.37
C LYS A 195 -14.72 -4.44 9.82
N MET A 196 -14.34 -5.07 10.93
CA MET A 196 -12.95 -5.14 11.42
C MET A 196 -12.07 -6.13 10.64
N GLY A 197 -12.57 -6.74 9.55
CA GLY A 197 -11.83 -7.69 8.72
C GLY A 197 -12.07 -9.16 9.07
N GLY A 198 -13.09 -9.46 9.88
CA GLY A 198 -13.47 -10.81 10.29
C GLY A 198 -12.57 -11.41 11.37
N ILE A 199 -13.03 -12.52 11.95
CA ILE A 199 -12.37 -13.22 13.08
C ILE A 199 -10.94 -13.64 12.71
N SER A 200 -10.71 -14.11 11.50
CA SER A 200 -9.38 -14.57 11.04
C SER A 200 -8.36 -13.44 11.02
N SER A 201 -8.76 -12.22 10.64
CA SER A 201 -7.88 -11.06 10.63
C SER A 201 -7.49 -10.63 12.04
N ILE A 202 -8.45 -10.65 12.97
CA ILE A 202 -8.22 -10.34 14.38
C ILE A 202 -7.30 -11.38 15.04
N LEU A 203 -7.55 -12.68 14.79
CA LEU A 203 -6.74 -13.76 15.34
C LEU A 203 -5.29 -13.73 14.87
N ASN A 204 -5.05 -13.34 13.59
CA ASN A 204 -3.70 -13.21 13.07
C ASN A 204 -2.90 -12.03 13.68
N MET A 205 -3.57 -11.06 14.28
CA MET A 205 -2.94 -9.90 14.93
C MET A 205 -2.64 -10.16 16.41
N LEU A 206 -3.23 -11.20 17.00
CA LEU A 206 -3.01 -11.54 18.42
C LEU A 206 -1.67 -12.27 18.62
N PRO A 207 -0.87 -11.89 19.64
CA PRO A 207 0.40 -12.54 19.93
C PRO A 207 0.19 -14.02 20.29
N GLY A 208 0.94 -14.91 19.63
CA GLY A 208 0.98 -16.35 19.94
C GLY A 208 -0.16 -17.21 19.38
N VAL A 209 -1.15 -16.64 18.68
CA VAL A 209 -2.29 -17.38 18.12
C VAL A 209 -2.06 -17.76 16.65
N GLY A 210 -1.41 -16.91 15.86
CA GLY A 210 -1.21 -17.10 14.43
C GLY A 210 -0.36 -18.32 14.04
N SER A 211 0.47 -18.85 14.93
CA SER A 211 1.31 -20.03 14.66
C SER A 211 0.60 -21.36 14.96
N LYS A 212 -0.44 -21.36 15.77
CA LYS A 212 -1.15 -22.60 16.20
C LYS A 212 -2.32 -23.01 15.31
N MET A 213 -2.82 -22.11 14.44
CA MET A 213 -3.97 -22.40 13.59
C MET A 213 -3.61 -22.91 12.18
N LYS A 214 -2.33 -23.09 11.84
CA LYS A 214 -1.93 -23.70 10.56
C LYS A 214 -2.00 -25.22 10.55
N ASP A 215 -2.27 -25.85 11.68
CA ASP A 215 -2.31 -27.31 11.84
C ASP A 215 -3.73 -27.87 12.09
N VAL A 216 -4.79 -27.10 11.77
CA VAL A 216 -6.18 -27.56 11.84
C VAL A 216 -6.87 -27.41 10.50
#